data_0845cddf07fe2a147099309486289587
#
_entry.id   0845cddf07fe2a147099309486289587
#
_cell.length_a   1.000
_cell.length_b   1.000
_cell.length_c   1.000
_cell.angle_alpha   90.00
_cell.angle_beta   90.00
_cell.angle_gamma   90.00
#
_symmetry.space_group_name_H-M   'P 1'
#
loop_
_entity.id
_entity.type
_entity.pdbx_description
1 polymer ?
#
loop_
_entity_poly.entity_id
_entity_poly.type
_entity_poly.pdbx_seq_one_letter_code
_entity_poly.pdbx_strand_id
1 'polypeptide(L)'
;MKKVAILFIVLLTSSFVVAQKTYVPDDKFEQALIDLGYDTTLADSVLTANISGVTSLDVSNKEISELTGIDAFTALTELDCFGNYLTRLDVTTNTALTYLSCHDNKLTSLDVSANTALDELWCSDNKFTSLDVSKNTALTVLDIGSVYLTNLDVSNNTALT
;
A
#
# COMPACT_ATOMS: atom_id res chain seq x y z
N MET A 1 -24.23 -7.94 67.89
CA MET A 1 -23.37 -8.23 66.76
C MET A 1 -23.70 -7.23 65.62
N LYS A 2 -22.80 -6.26 65.35
CA LYS A 2 -23.00 -5.27 64.29
C LYS A 2 -22.54 -5.88 62.97
N LYS A 3 -23.45 -6.00 61.99
CA LYS A 3 -23.09 -6.45 60.62
C LYS A 3 -22.45 -5.27 59.88
N VAL A 4 -21.19 -5.41 59.50
CA VAL A 4 -20.48 -4.46 58.62
C VAL A 4 -20.83 -4.85 57.20
N ALA A 5 -21.52 -3.99 56.46
CA ALA A 5 -21.74 -4.14 55.03
C ALA A 5 -20.54 -3.55 54.31
N ILE A 6 -19.78 -4.39 53.58
CA ILE A 6 -18.68 -3.96 52.70
C ILE A 6 -19.30 -3.62 51.35
N LEU A 7 -19.30 -2.32 51.02
CA LEU A 7 -19.74 -1.81 49.71
C LEU A 7 -18.55 -1.96 48.71
N PHE A 8 -18.66 -2.90 47.80
CA PHE A 8 -17.73 -2.98 46.68
C PHE A 8 -18.07 -1.89 45.63
N ILE A 9 -17.28 -0.84 45.57
CA ILE A 9 -17.35 0.14 44.49
C ILE A 9 -16.55 -0.43 43.33
N VAL A 10 -17.24 -0.93 42.30
CA VAL A 10 -16.61 -1.28 41.00
C VAL A 10 -16.37 0.02 40.27
N LEU A 11 -15.12 0.49 40.24
CA LEU A 11 -14.70 1.57 39.38
C LEU A 11 -14.65 1.04 37.92
N LEU A 12 -15.68 1.33 37.13
CA LEU A 12 -15.66 1.20 35.70
C LEU A 12 -14.74 2.29 35.14
N THR A 13 -13.46 1.95 34.92
CA THR A 13 -12.56 2.79 34.13
C THR A 13 -12.94 2.62 32.65
N SER A 14 -13.71 3.56 32.10
CA SER A 14 -13.89 3.68 30.67
C SER A 14 -12.55 4.13 30.04
N SER A 15 -11.78 3.18 29.52
CA SER A 15 -10.67 3.50 28.66
C SER A 15 -11.24 4.09 27.37
N PHE A 16 -11.02 5.36 27.12
CA PHE A 16 -11.25 5.95 25.81
C PHE A 16 -10.20 5.36 24.85
N VAL A 17 -10.61 4.42 24.00
CA VAL A 17 -9.79 3.99 22.89
C VAL A 17 -9.85 5.11 21.85
N VAL A 18 -8.80 5.90 21.72
CA VAL A 18 -8.64 6.83 20.60
C VAL A 18 -8.47 5.98 19.35
N ALA A 19 -9.34 6.17 18.37
CA ALA A 19 -9.24 5.44 17.11
C ALA A 19 -7.89 5.78 16.42
N GLN A 20 -7.16 4.74 16.02
CA GLN A 20 -5.88 4.92 15.35
C GLN A 20 -6.09 5.52 13.95
N LYS A 21 -5.28 6.52 13.62
CA LYS A 21 -5.25 7.16 12.31
C LYS A 21 -3.93 6.87 11.59
N THR A 22 -4.03 6.70 10.30
CA THR A 22 -2.90 6.62 9.37
C THR A 22 -2.69 7.98 8.74
N TYR A 23 -1.45 8.46 8.71
CA TYR A 23 -1.06 9.72 8.09
C TYR A 23 -1.03 9.58 6.57
N VAL A 24 -1.73 10.48 5.87
CA VAL A 24 -1.87 10.54 4.40
C VAL A 24 -1.71 11.99 3.97
N PRO A 25 -0.48 12.47 3.75
CA PRO A 25 -0.19 13.89 3.53
C PRO A 25 -0.45 14.39 2.10
N ASP A 26 -0.60 13.49 1.13
CA ASP A 26 -0.91 13.89 -0.25
C ASP A 26 -2.42 14.10 -0.39
N ASP A 27 -2.85 15.35 -0.58
CA ASP A 27 -4.26 15.73 -0.72
C ASP A 27 -4.98 14.95 -1.83
N LYS A 28 -4.27 14.56 -2.89
CA LYS A 28 -4.83 13.81 -4.01
C LYS A 28 -5.05 12.35 -3.64
N PHE A 29 -4.11 11.78 -2.88
CA PHE A 29 -4.27 10.43 -2.35
C PHE A 29 -5.41 10.39 -1.32
N GLU A 30 -5.45 11.34 -0.37
CA GLU A 30 -6.54 11.42 0.61
C GLU A 30 -7.89 11.65 -0.08
N GLN A 31 -7.97 12.53 -1.13
CA GLN A 31 -9.19 12.70 -1.91
C GLN A 31 -9.62 11.42 -2.62
N ALA A 32 -8.68 10.63 -3.16
CA ALA A 32 -9.01 9.35 -3.76
C ALA A 32 -9.59 8.37 -2.72
N LEU A 33 -9.08 8.37 -1.48
CA LEU A 33 -9.64 7.57 -0.39
C LEU A 33 -11.05 8.03 0.02
N ILE A 34 -11.32 9.34 -0.03
CA ILE A 34 -12.66 9.91 0.20
C ILE A 34 -13.61 9.46 -0.92
N ASP A 35 -13.20 9.58 -2.19
CA ASP A 35 -14.01 9.18 -3.35
C ASP A 35 -14.37 7.68 -3.30
N LEU A 36 -13.46 6.85 -2.77
CA LEU A 36 -13.66 5.41 -2.55
C LEU A 36 -14.47 5.10 -1.29
N GLY A 37 -14.79 6.09 -0.46
CA GLY A 37 -15.59 5.92 0.75
C GLY A 37 -14.81 5.45 1.98
N TYR A 38 -13.49 5.48 1.96
CA TYR A 38 -12.65 5.11 3.09
C TYR A 38 -12.42 6.26 4.09
N ASP A 39 -12.64 7.51 3.65
CA ASP A 39 -12.59 8.69 4.48
C ASP A 39 -13.74 9.66 4.15
N THR A 40 -13.84 10.77 4.89
CA THR A 40 -14.92 11.76 4.73
C THR A 40 -14.44 13.20 4.65
N THR A 41 -13.20 13.47 5.02
CA THR A 41 -12.65 14.82 5.14
C THR A 41 -11.16 14.83 4.83
N LEU A 42 -10.68 15.86 4.12
CA LEU A 42 -9.25 16.14 3.98
C LEU A 42 -8.71 16.65 5.33
N ALA A 43 -7.87 15.86 5.97
CA ALA A 43 -7.31 16.11 7.31
C ALA A 43 -5.92 15.47 7.49
N ASP A 44 -5.20 15.20 6.39
CA ASP A 44 -3.91 14.50 6.34
C ASP A 44 -3.93 13.14 7.05
N SER A 45 -5.11 12.53 7.18
CA SER A 45 -5.18 11.25 7.91
C SER A 45 -6.51 10.53 7.74
N VAL A 46 -6.47 9.22 7.55
CA VAL A 46 -7.61 8.31 7.48
C VAL A 46 -7.67 7.41 8.72
N LEU A 47 -8.87 6.97 9.12
CA LEU A 47 -8.99 5.94 10.15
C LEU A 47 -8.36 4.63 9.68
N THR A 48 -7.36 4.12 10.39
CA THR A 48 -6.66 2.87 10.03
C THR A 48 -7.62 1.69 9.88
N ALA A 49 -8.66 1.63 10.72
CA ALA A 49 -9.67 0.58 10.67
C ALA A 49 -10.47 0.57 9.35
N ASN A 50 -10.57 1.71 8.64
CA ASN A 50 -11.29 1.80 7.37
C ASN A 50 -10.48 1.23 6.21
N ILE A 51 -9.14 1.20 6.32
CA ILE A 51 -8.24 0.84 5.22
C ILE A 51 -7.49 -0.48 5.43
N SER A 52 -7.32 -0.93 6.67
CA SER A 52 -6.51 -2.12 6.98
C SER A 52 -7.07 -3.44 6.40
N GLY A 53 -8.38 -3.49 6.12
CA GLY A 53 -9.04 -4.64 5.50
C GLY A 53 -9.24 -4.54 3.99
N VAL A 54 -8.78 -3.46 3.36
CA VAL A 54 -8.89 -3.26 1.90
C VAL A 54 -7.94 -4.22 1.19
N THR A 55 -8.48 -4.98 0.25
CA THR A 55 -7.71 -5.97 -0.53
C THR A 55 -7.37 -5.50 -1.93
N SER A 56 -8.14 -4.59 -2.51
CA SER A 56 -7.89 -4.00 -3.83
C SER A 56 -8.03 -2.49 -3.74
N LEU A 57 -7.03 -1.76 -4.22
CA LEU A 57 -6.98 -0.31 -4.21
C LEU A 57 -6.61 0.21 -5.60
N ASP A 58 -7.56 0.91 -6.23
CA ASP A 58 -7.35 1.65 -7.47
C ASP A 58 -7.32 3.15 -7.19
N VAL A 59 -6.14 3.72 -7.32
CA VAL A 59 -5.87 5.16 -7.23
C VAL A 59 -5.17 5.67 -8.49
N SER A 60 -5.45 5.04 -9.61
CA SER A 60 -4.88 5.38 -10.90
C SER A 60 -5.36 6.75 -11.42
N ASN A 61 -4.50 7.47 -12.17
CA ASN A 61 -4.81 8.74 -12.83
C ASN A 61 -5.38 9.82 -11.90
N LYS A 62 -4.82 9.96 -10.70
CA LYS A 62 -5.28 10.91 -9.67
C LYS A 62 -4.33 12.07 -9.40
N GLU A 63 -3.23 12.21 -10.18
CA GLU A 63 -2.21 13.24 -9.98
C GLU A 63 -1.48 13.13 -8.62
N ILE A 64 -1.45 11.93 -8.03
CA ILE A 64 -0.84 11.65 -6.74
C ILE A 64 0.68 11.73 -6.85
N SER A 65 1.33 12.39 -5.88
CA SER A 65 2.78 12.55 -5.84
C SER A 65 3.46 11.60 -4.87
N GLU A 66 2.75 11.13 -3.86
CA GLU A 66 3.22 10.14 -2.89
C GLU A 66 2.07 9.29 -2.32
N LEU A 67 2.39 8.05 -1.95
CA LEU A 67 1.45 7.12 -1.32
C LEU A 67 1.84 6.85 0.15
N THR A 68 2.29 7.87 0.88
CA THR A 68 2.54 7.75 2.33
C THR A 68 1.25 7.32 3.02
N GLY A 69 1.32 6.25 3.84
CA GLY A 69 0.15 5.62 4.46
C GLY A 69 -0.28 4.31 3.78
N ILE A 70 0.28 3.95 2.61
CA ILE A 70 -0.03 2.69 1.93
C ILE A 70 0.36 1.45 2.78
N ASP A 71 1.34 1.59 3.66
CA ASP A 71 1.78 0.57 4.60
C ASP A 71 0.68 0.10 5.56
N ALA A 72 -0.33 0.95 5.84
CA ALA A 72 -1.48 0.59 6.68
C ALA A 72 -2.55 -0.24 5.97
N PHE A 73 -2.46 -0.42 4.65
CA PHE A 73 -3.32 -1.32 3.87
C PHE A 73 -2.81 -2.76 3.98
N THR A 74 -2.87 -3.32 5.18
CA THR A 74 -2.20 -4.58 5.54
C THR A 74 -2.79 -5.83 4.87
N ALA A 75 -4.01 -5.75 4.34
CA ALA A 75 -4.67 -6.83 3.61
C ALA A 75 -4.56 -6.70 2.08
N LEU A 76 -3.79 -5.70 1.57
CA LEU A 76 -3.75 -5.37 0.15
C LEU A 76 -3.13 -6.50 -0.69
N THR A 77 -3.90 -6.98 -1.67
CA THR A 77 -3.48 -7.97 -2.67
C THR A 77 -3.33 -7.37 -4.05
N GLU A 78 -4.03 -6.26 -4.33
CA GLU A 78 -4.01 -5.58 -5.62
C GLU A 78 -3.83 -4.08 -5.40
N LEU A 79 -2.83 -3.49 -6.04
CA LEU A 79 -2.58 -2.06 -6.06
C LEU A 79 -2.46 -1.57 -7.51
N ASP A 80 -3.36 -0.67 -7.88
CA ASP A 80 -3.27 0.07 -9.13
C ASP A 80 -3.03 1.56 -8.84
N CYS A 81 -1.84 2.04 -9.16
CA CYS A 81 -1.42 3.43 -8.98
C CYS A 81 -0.80 4.02 -10.24
N PHE A 82 -1.17 3.47 -11.43
CA PHE A 82 -0.63 3.94 -12.71
C PHE A 82 -1.05 5.38 -13.02
N GLY A 83 -0.30 6.06 -13.90
CA GLY A 83 -0.68 7.37 -14.41
C GLY A 83 -0.68 8.46 -13.34
N ASN A 84 0.29 8.40 -12.41
CA ASN A 84 0.45 9.37 -11.32
C ASN A 84 1.80 10.10 -11.42
N TYR A 85 2.19 10.82 -10.39
CA TYR A 85 3.46 11.57 -10.33
C TYR A 85 4.42 11.01 -9.30
N LEU A 86 4.29 9.72 -8.96
CA LEU A 86 5.08 9.07 -7.93
C LEU A 86 6.57 9.09 -8.29
N THR A 87 7.39 9.61 -7.39
CA THR A 87 8.85 9.56 -7.49
C THR A 87 9.48 8.44 -6.67
N ARG A 88 8.71 7.88 -5.73
CA ARG A 88 9.02 6.72 -4.89
C ARG A 88 7.75 5.94 -4.61
N LEU A 89 7.90 4.65 -4.39
CA LEU A 89 6.83 3.76 -3.96
C LEU A 89 7.44 2.73 -3.02
N ASP A 90 6.92 2.65 -1.79
CA ASP A 90 7.32 1.64 -0.80
C ASP A 90 6.14 0.71 -0.54
N VAL A 91 6.25 -0.52 -1.02
CA VAL A 91 5.26 -1.60 -0.85
C VAL A 91 5.82 -2.76 -0.02
N THR A 92 6.94 -2.55 0.66
CA THR A 92 7.65 -3.61 1.40
C THR A 92 6.82 -4.22 2.53
N THR A 93 5.85 -3.51 3.08
CA THR A 93 4.91 -4.00 4.11
C THR A 93 3.67 -4.68 3.53
N ASN A 94 3.34 -4.42 2.25
CA ASN A 94 2.19 -5.00 1.56
C ASN A 94 2.55 -6.39 0.97
N THR A 95 2.99 -7.30 1.84
CA THR A 95 3.58 -8.59 1.45
C THR A 95 2.60 -9.56 0.80
N ALA A 96 1.30 -9.28 0.87
CA ALA A 96 0.25 -10.08 0.24
C ALA A 96 -0.04 -9.68 -1.22
N LEU A 97 0.67 -8.65 -1.76
CA LEU A 97 0.44 -8.21 -3.13
C LEU A 97 0.71 -9.34 -4.14
N THR A 98 -0.29 -9.56 -4.99
CA THR A 98 -0.24 -10.42 -6.17
C THR A 98 -0.26 -9.64 -7.47
N TYR A 99 -0.85 -8.43 -7.45
CA TYR A 99 -0.90 -7.51 -8.58
C TYR A 99 -0.37 -6.14 -8.18
N LEU A 100 0.55 -5.60 -8.95
CA LEU A 100 1.05 -4.23 -8.81
C LEU A 100 1.14 -3.56 -10.16
N SER A 101 0.38 -2.48 -10.34
CA SER A 101 0.44 -1.60 -11.49
C SER A 101 0.91 -0.22 -11.04
N CYS A 102 2.13 0.15 -11.43
CA CYS A 102 2.73 1.46 -11.15
C CYS A 102 3.35 2.09 -12.39
N HIS A 103 2.91 1.66 -13.59
CA HIS A 103 3.40 2.22 -14.85
C HIS A 103 3.00 3.70 -15.02
N ASP A 104 3.63 4.39 -15.96
CA ASP A 104 3.41 5.83 -16.20
C ASP A 104 3.54 6.67 -14.92
N ASN A 105 4.71 6.59 -14.32
CA ASN A 105 5.08 7.35 -13.13
C ASN A 105 6.50 7.96 -13.28
N LYS A 106 7.08 8.43 -12.19
CA LYS A 106 8.43 9.04 -12.18
C LYS A 106 9.40 8.27 -11.26
N LEU A 107 9.10 6.98 -11.02
CA LEU A 107 9.88 6.15 -10.12
C LEU A 107 11.29 5.93 -10.65
N THR A 108 12.31 6.11 -9.81
CA THR A 108 13.72 5.88 -10.13
C THR A 108 14.24 4.54 -9.63
N SER A 109 13.52 3.94 -8.69
CA SER A 109 13.76 2.60 -8.15
C SER A 109 12.45 1.99 -7.69
N LEU A 110 12.39 0.66 -7.61
CA LEU A 110 11.29 -0.09 -7.03
C LEU A 110 11.87 -1.32 -6.33
N ASP A 111 11.52 -1.49 -5.05
CA ASP A 111 11.85 -2.69 -4.27
C ASP A 111 10.59 -3.53 -4.09
N VAL A 112 10.57 -4.69 -4.73
CA VAL A 112 9.50 -5.70 -4.65
C VAL A 112 9.98 -6.98 -3.97
N SER A 113 11.15 -6.96 -3.33
CA SER A 113 11.76 -8.15 -2.74
C SER A 113 10.94 -8.79 -1.63
N ALA A 114 10.08 -8.02 -0.94
CA ALA A 114 9.16 -8.52 0.08
C ALA A 114 7.84 -9.06 -0.49
N ASN A 115 7.50 -8.71 -1.74
CA ASN A 115 6.23 -9.06 -2.40
C ASN A 115 6.38 -10.39 -3.16
N THR A 116 6.74 -11.46 -2.45
CA THR A 116 7.10 -12.76 -3.05
C THR A 116 5.92 -13.50 -3.69
N ALA A 117 4.69 -13.07 -3.39
CA ALA A 117 3.46 -13.59 -3.99
C ALA A 117 3.07 -12.89 -5.30
N LEU A 118 3.89 -11.90 -5.76
CA LEU A 118 3.56 -11.09 -6.93
C LEU A 118 3.52 -11.96 -8.18
N ASP A 119 2.35 -11.96 -8.84
CA ASP A 119 2.04 -12.66 -10.09
C ASP A 119 2.16 -11.71 -11.30
N GLU A 120 1.66 -10.49 -11.15
CA GLU A 120 1.71 -9.48 -12.21
C GLU A 120 2.38 -8.20 -11.73
N LEU A 121 3.38 -7.73 -12.47
CA LEU A 121 4.07 -6.45 -12.25
C LEU A 121 4.07 -5.62 -13.53
N TRP A 122 3.34 -4.50 -13.49
CA TRP A 122 3.24 -3.51 -14.56
C TRP A 122 3.98 -2.24 -14.12
N CYS A 123 5.20 -2.02 -14.60
CA CYS A 123 6.03 -0.91 -14.15
C CYS A 123 6.75 -0.17 -15.30
N SER A 124 6.22 -0.31 -16.53
CA SER A 124 6.68 0.43 -17.69
C SER A 124 6.59 1.96 -17.52
N ASP A 125 7.17 2.71 -18.44
CA ASP A 125 7.12 4.18 -18.48
C ASP A 125 7.49 4.85 -17.13
N ASN A 126 8.64 4.39 -16.59
CA ASN A 126 9.27 4.91 -15.37
C ASN A 126 10.74 5.27 -15.65
N LYS A 127 11.50 5.61 -14.59
CA LYS A 127 12.90 6.05 -14.71
C LYS A 127 13.89 5.06 -14.09
N PHE A 128 13.51 3.78 -13.99
CA PHE A 128 14.40 2.76 -13.42
C PHE A 128 15.67 2.59 -14.28
N THR A 129 16.79 2.43 -13.61
CA THR A 129 18.06 2.00 -14.21
C THR A 129 18.43 0.57 -13.80
N SER A 130 17.77 0.03 -12.78
CA SER A 130 17.88 -1.36 -12.32
C SER A 130 16.55 -1.81 -11.72
N LEU A 131 16.26 -3.10 -11.84
CA LEU A 131 15.12 -3.75 -11.19
C LEU A 131 15.57 -5.18 -10.82
N ASP A 132 15.33 -5.56 -9.55
CA ASP A 132 15.59 -6.92 -9.07
C ASP A 132 14.24 -7.62 -8.80
N VAL A 133 13.94 -8.64 -9.60
CA VAL A 133 12.76 -9.49 -9.48
C VAL A 133 13.10 -10.92 -9.06
N SER A 134 14.33 -11.15 -8.59
CA SER A 134 14.84 -12.49 -8.27
C SER A 134 14.05 -13.21 -7.15
N LYS A 135 13.31 -12.47 -6.32
CA LYS A 135 12.45 -13.01 -5.25
C LYS A 135 11.00 -13.23 -5.69
N ASN A 136 10.59 -12.66 -6.83
CA ASN A 136 9.22 -12.71 -7.31
C ASN A 136 9.04 -13.90 -8.27
N THR A 137 9.31 -15.10 -7.76
CA THR A 137 9.35 -16.33 -8.57
C THR A 137 7.97 -16.77 -9.08
N ALA A 138 6.90 -16.18 -8.56
CA ALA A 138 5.52 -16.41 -9.01
C ALA A 138 5.13 -15.57 -10.23
N LEU A 139 5.96 -14.58 -10.65
CA LEU A 139 5.62 -13.69 -11.75
C LEU A 139 5.31 -14.45 -13.04
N THR A 140 4.11 -14.21 -13.56
CA THR A 140 3.65 -14.66 -14.89
C THR A 140 3.65 -13.52 -15.91
N VAL A 141 3.49 -12.26 -15.43
CA VAL A 141 3.52 -11.05 -16.26
C VAL A 141 4.50 -10.04 -15.68
N LEU A 142 5.40 -9.53 -16.55
CA LEU A 142 6.31 -8.44 -16.22
C LEU A 142 6.35 -7.43 -17.37
N ASP A 143 5.72 -6.26 -17.18
CA ASP A 143 5.80 -5.14 -18.11
C ASP A 143 6.81 -4.09 -17.63
N ILE A 144 7.88 -3.92 -18.43
CA ILE A 144 9.00 -3.02 -18.20
C ILE A 144 9.31 -2.15 -19.43
N GLY A 145 8.32 -1.93 -20.29
CA GLY A 145 8.48 -1.06 -21.46
C GLY A 145 8.95 0.35 -21.06
N SER A 146 9.72 1.01 -21.94
CA SER A 146 10.13 2.42 -21.76
C SER A 146 10.86 2.74 -20.45
N VAL A 147 11.63 1.80 -19.90
CA VAL A 147 12.52 2.03 -18.74
C VAL A 147 13.99 2.11 -19.21
N TYR A 148 14.85 2.66 -18.37
CA TYR A 148 16.28 2.86 -18.67
C TYR A 148 17.15 1.67 -18.22
N LEU A 149 16.59 0.47 -18.16
CA LEU A 149 17.34 -0.72 -17.75
C LEU A 149 18.43 -1.05 -18.77
N THR A 150 19.65 -1.25 -18.30
CA THR A 150 20.78 -1.75 -19.10
C THR A 150 20.89 -3.27 -19.07
N ASN A 151 20.32 -3.90 -18.05
CA ASN A 151 20.29 -5.34 -17.84
C ASN A 151 19.10 -5.70 -16.94
N LEU A 152 18.52 -6.87 -17.16
CA LEU A 152 17.50 -7.48 -16.31
C LEU A 152 17.74 -8.99 -16.27
N ASP A 153 17.84 -9.53 -15.05
CA ASP A 153 17.94 -10.98 -14.83
C ASP A 153 16.56 -11.52 -14.43
N VAL A 154 15.99 -12.35 -15.28
CA VAL A 154 14.72 -13.04 -15.04
C VAL A 154 14.89 -14.56 -14.92
N SER A 155 16.10 -15.03 -14.67
CA SER A 155 16.42 -16.46 -14.61
C SER A 155 15.64 -17.22 -13.55
N ASN A 156 15.20 -16.54 -12.47
CA ASN A 156 14.40 -17.11 -11.41
C ASN A 156 12.87 -17.03 -11.66
N ASN A 157 12.44 -16.26 -12.68
CA ASN A 157 11.02 -16.02 -12.96
C ASN A 157 10.52 -16.98 -14.04
N THR A 158 10.61 -18.27 -13.75
CA THR A 158 10.36 -19.35 -14.73
C THR A 158 8.90 -19.49 -15.15
N ALA A 159 7.98 -18.78 -14.49
CA ALA A 159 6.56 -18.75 -14.84
C ALA A 159 6.21 -17.64 -15.85
N LEU A 160 7.16 -16.73 -16.19
CA LEU A 160 6.91 -15.66 -17.18
C LEU A 160 6.56 -16.23 -18.55
N THR A 161 5.50 -15.64 -19.17
CA THR A 161 4.94 -16.07 -20.47
C THR A 161 4.96 -14.92 -21.49
#